data_f54502523a61f25b118c4fc83e44f5c3
#
_entry.id   f54502523a61f25b118c4fc83e44f5c3
#
_cell.length_a   1.000
_cell.length_b   1.000
_cell.length_c   1.000
_cell.angle_alpha   90.00
_cell.angle_beta   90.00
_cell.angle_gamma   90.00
#
_symmetry.space_group_name_H-M   'P 1'
#
loop_
_entity.id
_entity.type
_entity.pdbx_description
1 polymer ?
#
loop_
_entity_poly.entity_id
_entity_poly.type
_entity_poly.pdbx_seq_one_letter_code
_entity_poly.pdbx_strand_id
1 'polypeptide(L)'
;LSSAASDVYKRQLHAVCDALLGAANMRDIGYHFPDTAGEFKNIDSKILLKKTVELIAGKGYKVGNIDATICAERPKLKAHIPLMQETMAIVMGIDADDISIKATTTEKLGFTGREEGISAYATVLIEKTD
;
A
#
# COMPACT_ATOMS: atom_id res chain seq x y z
N LEU A 1 -5.25 -14.36 6.42
CA LEU A 1 -3.85 -14.36 5.98
C LEU A 1 -2.94 -14.90 7.08
N SER A 2 -1.87 -15.59 6.70
CA SER A 2 -0.82 -15.96 7.65
C SER A 2 -0.14 -14.70 8.20
N SER A 3 0.57 -14.86 9.31
CA SER A 3 1.31 -13.73 9.90
C SER A 3 2.29 -13.11 8.88
N ALA A 4 3.02 -13.98 8.14
CA ALA A 4 3.98 -13.51 7.15
C ALA A 4 3.29 -12.77 6.00
N ALA A 5 2.17 -13.30 5.50
CA ALA A 5 1.41 -12.65 4.43
C ALA A 5 0.80 -11.32 4.90
N SER A 6 0.37 -11.24 6.17
CA SER A 6 -0.14 -10.00 6.75
C SER A 6 0.95 -8.93 6.83
N ASP A 7 2.18 -9.30 7.17
CA ASP A 7 3.31 -8.36 7.21
C ASP A 7 3.63 -7.81 5.82
N VAL A 8 3.57 -8.66 4.80
CA VAL A 8 3.77 -8.25 3.41
C VAL A 8 2.67 -7.28 2.98
N TYR A 9 1.42 -7.61 3.29
CA TYR A 9 0.28 -6.77 2.97
C TYR A 9 0.39 -5.39 3.63
N LYS A 10 0.80 -5.36 4.89
CA LYS A 10 1.02 -4.10 5.61
C LYS A 10 2.01 -3.20 4.89
N ARG A 11 3.14 -3.75 4.41
CA ARG A 11 4.14 -2.97 3.66
C ARG A 11 3.56 -2.49 2.34
N GLN A 12 2.73 -3.30 1.70
CA GLN A 12 2.06 -2.91 0.46
C GLN A 12 1.16 -1.70 0.69
N LEU A 13 0.37 -1.72 1.74
CA LEU A 13 -0.53 -0.61 2.07
C LEU A 13 0.26 0.67 2.39
N HIS A 14 1.39 0.55 3.09
CA HIS A 14 2.25 1.70 3.38
C HIS A 14 2.83 2.31 2.11
N ALA A 15 3.26 1.48 1.16
CA ALA A 15 3.78 1.96 -0.12
C ALA A 15 2.69 2.70 -0.91
N VAL A 16 1.47 2.19 -0.91
CA VAL A 16 0.33 2.84 -1.58
C VAL A 16 0.01 4.18 -0.92
N CYS A 17 -0.02 4.23 0.41
CA CYS A 17 -0.25 5.49 1.12
C CYS A 17 0.79 6.54 0.78
N ASP A 18 2.07 6.17 0.79
CA ASP A 18 3.16 7.08 0.44
C ASP A 18 3.02 7.58 -1.00
N ALA A 19 2.67 6.69 -1.93
CA ALA A 19 2.51 7.08 -3.34
C ALA A 19 1.35 8.07 -3.51
N LEU A 20 0.24 7.85 -2.83
CA LEU A 20 -0.93 8.76 -2.89
C LEU A 20 -0.58 10.13 -2.33
N LEU A 21 0.06 10.16 -1.17
CA LEU A 21 0.48 11.43 -0.55
C LEU A 21 1.50 12.16 -1.43
N GLY A 22 2.48 11.42 -1.95
CA GLY A 22 3.49 12.00 -2.84
C GLY A 22 2.89 12.56 -4.12
N ALA A 23 1.94 11.86 -4.74
CA ALA A 23 1.26 12.32 -5.95
C ALA A 23 0.48 13.61 -5.70
N ALA A 24 -0.06 13.81 -4.50
CA ALA A 24 -0.79 15.00 -4.12
C ALA A 24 0.13 16.10 -3.54
N ASN A 25 1.44 15.88 -3.54
CA ASN A 25 2.41 16.78 -2.92
C ASN A 25 2.11 17.02 -1.43
N MET A 26 1.89 15.93 -0.71
CA MET A 26 1.56 15.96 0.71
C MET A 26 2.58 15.20 1.57
N ARG A 27 3.81 14.99 1.06
CA ARG A 27 4.90 14.32 1.74
C ARG A 27 4.63 12.81 1.91
N ASP A 28 4.75 12.29 3.11
CA ASP A 28 4.74 10.85 3.36
C ASP A 28 3.92 10.49 4.61
N ILE A 29 3.80 9.19 4.86
CA ILE A 29 3.02 8.70 6.01
C ILE A 29 3.65 9.09 7.34
N GLY A 30 4.98 9.15 7.42
CA GLY A 30 5.66 9.55 8.65
C GLY A 30 5.34 10.98 9.08
N TYR A 31 5.09 11.85 8.12
CA TYR A 31 4.70 13.23 8.40
C TYR A 31 3.28 13.31 8.94
N HIS A 32 2.33 12.61 8.30
CA HIS A 32 0.90 12.69 8.66
C HIS A 32 0.52 11.77 9.81
N PHE A 33 1.19 10.63 9.94
CA PHE A 33 0.86 9.59 10.91
C PHE A 33 2.11 9.13 11.66
N PRO A 34 2.78 10.03 12.40
CA PRO A 34 3.99 9.65 13.12
C PRO A 34 3.69 8.57 14.16
N ASP A 35 4.48 7.51 14.17
CA ASP A 35 4.31 6.40 15.12
C ASP A 35 4.67 6.80 16.56
N THR A 36 5.30 7.97 16.73
CA THR A 36 5.55 8.56 18.04
C THR A 36 4.31 9.17 18.68
N ALA A 37 3.27 9.45 17.87
CA ALA A 37 1.98 9.91 18.37
C ALA A 37 1.17 8.71 18.84
N GLY A 38 0.67 8.75 20.07
CA GLY A 38 -0.02 7.60 20.69
C GLY A 38 -1.20 7.08 19.85
N GLU A 39 -1.93 7.96 19.17
CA GLU A 39 -3.09 7.59 18.36
C GLU A 39 -2.73 6.76 17.11
N PHE A 40 -1.47 6.83 16.64
CA PHE A 40 -1.04 6.13 15.43
C PHE A 40 -0.14 4.94 15.73
N LYS A 41 0.19 4.70 16.99
CA LYS A 41 1.02 3.57 17.38
C LYS A 41 0.24 2.28 17.15
N ASN A 42 0.82 1.36 16.38
CA ASN A 42 0.20 0.06 16.03
C ASN A 42 -1.15 0.19 15.31
N ILE A 43 -1.37 1.30 14.61
CA ILE A 43 -2.60 1.49 13.84
C ILE A 43 -2.70 0.46 12.71
N ASP A 44 -3.91 -0.04 12.47
CA ASP A 44 -4.18 -0.92 11.34
C ASP A 44 -3.91 -0.17 10.02
N SER A 45 -3.13 -0.78 9.15
CA SER A 45 -2.75 -0.18 7.87
C SER A 45 -3.94 0.15 6.97
N LYS A 46 -5.06 -0.58 7.12
CA LYS A 46 -6.29 -0.27 6.39
C LYS A 46 -6.87 1.07 6.83
N ILE A 47 -6.75 1.39 8.12
CA ILE A 47 -7.19 2.69 8.65
C ILE A 47 -6.28 3.80 8.10
N LEU A 48 -4.97 3.56 8.03
CA LEU A 48 -4.03 4.50 7.41
C LEU A 48 -4.39 4.77 5.96
N LEU A 49 -4.72 3.72 5.21
CA LEU A 49 -5.10 3.85 3.81
C LEU A 49 -6.38 4.67 3.66
N LYS A 50 -7.39 4.41 4.48
CA LYS A 50 -8.63 5.17 4.47
C LYS A 50 -8.38 6.65 4.78
N LYS A 51 -7.59 6.92 5.82
CA LYS A 51 -7.25 8.31 6.20
C LYS A 51 -6.46 9.01 5.10
N THR A 52 -5.57 8.29 4.41
CA THR A 52 -4.80 8.85 3.30
C THR A 52 -5.71 9.25 2.15
N VAL A 53 -6.66 8.40 1.79
CA VAL A 53 -7.63 8.72 0.73
C VAL A 53 -8.44 9.96 1.11
N GLU A 54 -8.84 10.07 2.38
CA GLU A 54 -9.54 11.25 2.89
C GLU A 54 -8.67 12.52 2.83
N LEU A 55 -7.38 12.40 3.14
CA LEU A 55 -6.45 13.53 3.07
C LEU A 55 -6.31 14.07 1.65
N ILE A 56 -6.11 13.19 0.66
CA ILE A 56 -5.98 13.66 -0.72
C ILE A 56 -7.33 14.20 -1.24
N ALA A 57 -8.45 13.64 -0.78
CA ALA A 57 -9.77 14.15 -1.13
C ALA A 57 -9.96 15.58 -0.62
N GLY A 58 -9.49 15.88 0.59
CA GLY A 58 -9.52 17.23 1.16
C GLY A 58 -8.70 18.23 0.35
N LYS A 59 -7.71 17.76 -0.41
CA LYS A 59 -6.89 18.60 -1.29
C LYS A 59 -7.46 18.66 -2.71
N GLY A 60 -8.56 17.97 -2.99
CA GLY A 60 -9.22 18.01 -4.28
C GLY A 60 -8.80 16.90 -5.24
N TYR A 61 -8.36 15.76 -4.70
CA TYR A 61 -7.93 14.64 -5.54
C TYR A 61 -8.71 13.36 -5.20
N LYS A 62 -8.87 12.53 -6.20
CA LYS A 62 -9.39 11.18 -6.04
C LYS A 62 -8.43 10.18 -6.66
N VAL A 63 -8.51 8.94 -6.24
CA VAL A 63 -7.69 7.86 -6.77
C VAL A 63 -8.20 7.49 -8.16
N GLY A 64 -7.30 7.43 -9.15
CA GLY A 64 -7.60 6.91 -10.48
C GLY A 64 -7.31 5.41 -10.52
N ASN A 65 -6.04 5.04 -10.41
CA ASN A 65 -5.66 3.63 -10.36
C ASN A 65 -4.35 3.44 -9.60
N ILE A 66 -4.08 2.20 -9.23
CA ILE A 66 -2.91 1.79 -8.45
C ILE A 66 -2.22 0.64 -9.15
N ASP A 67 -0.90 0.72 -9.25
CA ASP A 67 -0.05 -0.39 -9.67
C ASP A 67 0.99 -0.62 -8.57
N ALA A 68 0.90 -1.75 -7.91
CA ALA A 68 1.75 -2.08 -6.78
C ALA A 68 2.54 -3.36 -7.05
N THR A 69 3.78 -3.40 -6.60
CA THR A 69 4.66 -4.54 -6.77
C THR A 69 5.29 -4.91 -5.43
N ILE A 70 5.23 -6.18 -5.09
CA ILE A 70 5.88 -6.73 -3.90
C ILE A 70 7.02 -7.63 -4.35
N CYS A 71 8.22 -7.35 -3.84
CA CYS A 71 9.39 -8.19 -4.06
C CYS A 71 9.65 -8.99 -2.80
N ALA A 72 9.45 -10.30 -2.86
CA ALA A 72 9.63 -11.19 -1.72
C ALA A 72 9.89 -12.60 -2.22
N GLU A 73 10.89 -13.29 -1.65
CA GLU A 73 11.10 -14.71 -1.94
C GLU A 73 10.03 -15.56 -1.26
N ARG A 74 9.65 -15.19 -0.05
CA ARG A 74 8.60 -15.81 0.75
C ARG A 74 7.86 -14.76 1.56
N PRO A 75 6.59 -14.98 1.89
CA PRO A 75 5.73 -16.11 1.48
C PRO A 75 5.29 -15.99 0.02
N LYS A 76 4.75 -17.06 -0.53
CA LYS A 76 4.11 -17.02 -1.85
C LYS A 76 2.77 -16.29 -1.72
N LEU A 77 2.58 -15.28 -2.56
CA LEU A 77 1.46 -14.35 -2.41
C LEU A 77 0.36 -14.53 -3.44
N LYS A 78 0.61 -15.29 -4.50
CA LYS A 78 -0.31 -15.42 -5.62
C LYS A 78 -1.75 -15.72 -5.20
N ALA A 79 -1.93 -16.63 -4.25
CA ALA A 79 -3.27 -17.02 -3.79
C ALA A 79 -3.95 -15.93 -2.96
N HIS A 80 -3.21 -14.98 -2.43
CA HIS A 80 -3.73 -13.91 -1.57
C HIS A 80 -4.04 -12.62 -2.32
N ILE A 81 -3.54 -12.46 -3.53
CA ILE A 81 -3.68 -11.21 -4.30
C ILE A 81 -5.15 -10.82 -4.52
N PRO A 82 -6.05 -11.72 -4.94
CA PRO A 82 -7.45 -11.32 -5.12
C PRO A 82 -8.10 -10.75 -3.87
N LEU A 83 -7.82 -11.34 -2.71
CA LEU A 83 -8.34 -10.84 -1.44
C LEU A 83 -7.75 -9.48 -1.08
N MET A 84 -6.45 -9.29 -1.33
CA MET A 84 -5.79 -8.02 -1.10
C MET A 84 -6.41 -6.91 -1.95
N GLN A 85 -6.63 -7.17 -3.25
CA GLN A 85 -7.26 -6.21 -4.15
C GLN A 85 -8.66 -5.84 -3.69
N GLU A 86 -9.45 -6.84 -3.34
CA GLU A 86 -10.84 -6.62 -2.91
C GLU A 86 -10.90 -5.80 -1.62
N THR A 87 -10.05 -6.14 -0.65
CA THR A 87 -9.99 -5.42 0.62
C THR A 87 -9.58 -3.96 0.42
N MET A 88 -8.56 -3.72 -0.39
CA MET A 88 -8.12 -2.35 -0.71
C MET A 88 -9.22 -1.57 -1.43
N ALA A 89 -9.91 -2.20 -2.37
CA ALA A 89 -10.99 -1.55 -3.12
C ALA A 89 -12.10 -1.08 -2.17
N ILE A 90 -12.48 -1.93 -1.23
CA ILE A 90 -13.52 -1.58 -0.24
C ILE A 90 -13.06 -0.41 0.62
N VAL A 91 -11.84 -0.47 1.15
CA VAL A 91 -11.29 0.57 2.03
C VAL A 91 -11.18 1.91 1.30
N MET A 92 -10.76 1.88 0.03
CA MET A 92 -10.53 3.08 -0.76
C MET A 92 -11.79 3.60 -1.46
N GLY A 93 -12.84 2.79 -1.52
CA GLY A 93 -14.07 3.17 -2.22
C GLY A 93 -13.90 3.24 -3.73
N ILE A 94 -13.06 2.37 -4.30
CA ILE A 94 -12.82 2.29 -5.75
C ILE A 94 -13.08 0.88 -6.25
N ASP A 95 -13.10 0.71 -7.57
CA ASP A 95 -13.28 -0.59 -8.19
C ASP A 95 -11.99 -1.41 -8.03
N ALA A 96 -12.13 -2.70 -7.75
CA ALA A 96 -10.98 -3.60 -7.65
C ALA A 96 -10.20 -3.67 -8.98
N ASP A 97 -10.85 -3.45 -10.10
CA ASP A 97 -10.19 -3.42 -11.41
C ASP A 97 -9.23 -2.24 -11.57
N ASP A 98 -9.33 -1.23 -10.72
CA ASP A 98 -8.40 -0.10 -10.70
C ASP A 98 -7.18 -0.35 -9.81
N ILE A 99 -7.05 -1.54 -9.24
CA ILE A 99 -5.95 -1.91 -8.35
C ILE A 99 -5.22 -3.11 -8.94
N SER A 100 -3.96 -2.91 -9.34
CA SER A 100 -3.09 -4.00 -9.77
C SER A 100 -2.10 -4.31 -8.66
N ILE A 101 -1.99 -5.58 -8.29
CA ILE A 101 -0.99 -6.06 -7.33
C ILE A 101 -0.21 -7.17 -7.99
N LYS A 102 1.11 -6.99 -8.06
CA LYS A 102 2.04 -7.97 -8.63
C LYS A 102 3.00 -8.42 -7.55
N ALA A 103 3.36 -9.69 -7.57
CA ALA A 103 4.37 -10.24 -6.68
C ALA A 103 5.47 -10.86 -7.52
N THR A 104 6.71 -10.62 -7.15
CA THR A 104 7.87 -11.16 -7.84
C THR A 104 8.96 -11.54 -6.84
N THR A 105 9.90 -12.35 -7.29
CA THR A 105 11.13 -12.63 -6.54
C THR A 105 12.27 -11.86 -7.16
N THR A 106 13.43 -11.84 -6.50
CA THR A 106 14.65 -11.26 -7.06
C THR A 106 15.61 -12.36 -7.52
N GLU A 107 15.10 -13.57 -7.78
CA GLU A 107 15.89 -14.69 -8.24
C GLU A 107 17.04 -15.00 -7.27
N LYS A 108 16.77 -14.95 -5.97
CA LYS A 108 17.71 -15.18 -4.87
C LYS A 108 18.84 -14.15 -4.79
N LEU A 109 18.68 -12.99 -5.42
CA LEU A 109 19.68 -11.93 -5.41
C LEU A 109 19.35 -10.87 -4.35
N GLY A 110 20.39 -10.32 -3.73
CA GLY A 110 20.29 -9.24 -2.77
C GLY A 110 19.63 -9.65 -1.45
N PHE A 111 19.30 -8.66 -0.64
CA PHE A 111 18.70 -8.91 0.68
C PHE A 111 17.33 -9.58 0.58
N THR A 112 16.54 -9.24 -0.43
CA THR A 112 15.25 -9.87 -0.69
C THR A 112 15.44 -11.33 -1.05
N GLY A 113 16.42 -11.60 -1.92
CA GLY A 113 16.72 -12.98 -2.35
C GLY A 113 17.26 -13.86 -1.23
N ARG A 114 17.91 -13.25 -0.24
CA ARG A 114 18.39 -13.96 0.96
C ARG A 114 17.32 -14.05 2.06
N GLU A 115 16.11 -13.63 1.77
CA GLU A 115 14.99 -13.64 2.72
C GLU A 115 15.26 -12.80 3.98
N GLU A 116 16.11 -11.77 3.85
CA GLU A 116 16.42 -10.83 4.93
C GLU A 116 15.42 -9.69 5.03
N GLY A 117 14.58 -9.52 4.02
CA GLY A 117 13.55 -8.51 3.98
C GLY A 117 12.76 -8.57 2.70
N ILE A 118 11.80 -7.68 2.59
CA ILE A 118 10.95 -7.53 1.41
C ILE A 118 10.95 -6.06 0.99
N SER A 119 10.58 -5.82 -0.27
CA SER A 119 10.39 -4.47 -0.81
C SER A 119 9.00 -4.36 -1.40
N ALA A 120 8.35 -3.23 -1.19
CA ALA A 120 7.07 -2.93 -1.79
C ALA A 120 7.16 -1.57 -2.49
N TYR A 121 6.61 -1.52 -3.69
CA TYR A 121 6.59 -0.32 -4.52
C TYR A 121 5.16 -0.07 -4.97
N ALA A 122 4.81 1.20 -5.11
CA ALA A 122 3.50 1.57 -5.65
C ALA A 122 3.64 2.78 -6.56
N THR A 123 2.93 2.73 -7.67
CA THR A 123 2.76 3.86 -8.58
C THR A 123 1.26 4.11 -8.68
N VAL A 124 0.85 5.35 -8.52
CA VAL A 124 -0.57 5.69 -8.49
C VAL A 124 -0.86 6.80 -9.50
N LEU A 125 -2.07 6.78 -10.01
CA LEU A 125 -2.61 7.90 -10.76
C LEU A 125 -3.73 8.51 -9.94
N ILE A 126 -3.64 9.79 -9.65
CA ILE A 126 -4.70 10.52 -8.98
C ILE A 126 -5.28 11.53 -9.95
N GLU A 127 -6.53 11.91 -9.73
CA GLU A 127 -7.25 12.84 -10.60
C GLU A 127 -7.80 13.98 -9.75
N LYS A 128 -7.82 15.18 -10.33
CA LYS A 128 -8.47 16.30 -9.65
C LYS A 128 -9.97 16.10 -9.67
N THR A 129 -10.61 16.41 -8.55
CA THR A 129 -12.06 16.43 -8.45
C THR A 129 -12.58 17.80 -8.87
N ASP A 130 -13.75 17.81 -9.41
CA ASP A 130 -14.42 19.06 -9.83
C ASP A 130 -14.96 19.86 -8.64
#